data_0bceaefc486642fd608bb2f6f30bb12e
#
_entry.id   0bceaefc486642fd608bb2f6f30bb12e
#
_cell.length_a   1.000
_cell.length_b   1.000
_cell.length_c   1.000
_cell.angle_alpha   90.00
_cell.angle_beta   90.00
_cell.angle_gamma   90.00
#
_symmetry.space_group_name_H-M   'P 1'
#
loop_
_entity.id
_entity.type
_entity.pdbx_description
1 polymer ?
#
loop_
_entity_poly.entity_id
_entity_poly.type
_entity_poly.pdbx_seq_one_letter_code
_entity_poly.pdbx_strand_id
1 'polypeptide(L)'
;MLPLAIFLSVVCAALAQTQTPDNNPPRQEAKRLFGIVPNYRTSPTLQNFKPLAPKQKFMIATQDSFDRGTIILAALFAGQGQLTNANPSFGQGVAGYARYFGTAYGDFVIGNYMTEAIYPTLLHQDPRYFRRGAGGGWSRLGYAMGQIFWTHADTSRGQFNFSEIAGNSTAVAISTAYYPDNRTAGDAAARLGVQLGVDMAANILKEFWPEIDGKLFHVHKHPQSGADRHSDP
;
A
#
# COMPACT_ATOMS: atom_id res chain seq x y z
N MET A 1 13.17 -11.99 5.41
CA MET A 1 13.87 -10.67 5.45
C MET A 1 14.34 -10.17 4.08
N LEU A 2 14.59 -11.06 3.10
CA LEU A 2 15.07 -10.67 1.76
C LEU A 2 14.14 -9.72 0.96
N PRO A 3 12.81 -9.91 0.91
CA PRO A 3 11.92 -9.02 0.12
C PRO A 3 11.82 -7.60 0.69
N LEU A 4 11.95 -7.44 2.01
CA LEU A 4 11.95 -6.14 2.66
C LEU A 4 13.23 -5.35 2.34
N ALA A 5 14.36 -6.03 2.21
CA ALA A 5 15.66 -5.42 1.87
C ALA A 5 15.70 -4.92 0.42
N ILE A 6 15.10 -5.66 -0.53
CA ILE A 6 14.98 -5.24 -1.94
C ILE A 6 14.05 -4.03 -2.04
N PHE A 7 12.96 -4.01 -1.27
CA PHE A 7 12.04 -2.88 -1.22
C PHE A 7 12.71 -1.61 -0.65
N LEU A 8 13.53 -1.77 0.38
CA LEU A 8 14.24 -0.66 1.02
C LEU A 8 15.29 -0.04 0.09
N SER A 9 15.99 -0.84 -0.73
CA SER A 9 17.02 -0.34 -1.66
C SER A 9 16.44 0.50 -2.80
N VAL A 10 15.25 0.19 -3.30
CA VAL A 10 14.55 0.99 -4.32
C VAL A 10 14.09 2.34 -3.74
N VAL A 11 13.66 2.35 -2.48
CA VAL A 11 13.23 3.57 -1.79
C VAL A 11 14.43 4.51 -1.51
N CYS A 12 15.58 3.98 -1.11
CA CYS A 12 16.79 4.80 -0.88
C CYS A 12 17.27 5.54 -2.14
N ALA A 13 17.15 4.93 -3.32
CA ALA A 13 17.52 5.58 -4.58
C ALA A 13 16.58 6.75 -4.96
N ALA A 14 15.33 6.72 -4.52
CA ALA A 14 14.34 7.80 -4.76
C ALA A 14 14.52 9.01 -3.83
N LEU A 15 15.13 8.82 -2.65
CA LEU A 15 15.30 9.87 -1.64
C LEU A 15 16.39 10.89 -1.95
N ALA A 16 17.29 10.62 -2.90
CA ALA A 16 18.48 11.44 -3.19
C ALA A 16 18.21 12.70 -4.04
N GLN A 17 16.95 13.07 -4.31
CA GLN A 17 16.63 14.13 -5.26
C GLN A 17 15.83 15.27 -4.66
N THR A 18 16.41 16.47 -4.74
CA THR A 18 15.75 17.77 -4.55
C THR A 18 14.86 18.05 -5.77
N GLN A 19 13.56 18.22 -5.58
CA GLN A 19 12.63 18.49 -6.67
C GLN A 19 12.33 19.98 -6.82
N THR A 20 12.35 20.43 -8.08
CA THR A 20 11.69 21.66 -8.52
C THR A 20 10.17 21.47 -8.49
N PRO A 21 9.37 22.50 -8.15
CA PRO A 21 7.92 22.41 -8.17
C PRO A 21 7.43 22.08 -9.59
N ASP A 22 6.70 21.00 -9.73
CA ASP A 22 6.06 20.60 -11.00
C ASP A 22 4.75 21.38 -11.16
N ASN A 23 4.70 22.30 -12.11
CA ASN A 23 3.53 23.12 -12.44
C ASN A 23 2.54 22.42 -13.41
N ASN A 24 2.69 21.12 -13.63
CA ASN A 24 1.78 20.37 -14.48
C ASN A 24 0.44 20.10 -13.78
N PRO A 25 -0.70 20.07 -14.54
CA PRO A 25 -1.99 19.71 -13.97
C PRO A 25 -1.93 18.31 -13.35
N PRO A 26 -2.69 18.05 -12.28
CA PRO A 26 -2.63 16.79 -11.56
C PRO A 26 -2.89 15.62 -12.52
N ARG A 27 -1.85 14.80 -12.76
CA ARG A 27 -2.00 13.54 -13.50
C ARG A 27 -3.00 12.65 -12.76
N GLN A 28 -3.92 12.04 -13.48
CA GLN A 28 -4.74 10.96 -12.94
C GLN A 28 -3.78 9.88 -12.42
N GLU A 29 -3.82 9.63 -11.12
CA GLU A 29 -2.95 8.62 -10.51
C GLU A 29 -3.29 7.24 -11.06
N ALA A 30 -2.26 6.46 -11.34
CA ALA A 30 -2.43 5.11 -11.83
C ALA A 30 -3.18 4.27 -10.78
N LYS A 31 -4.18 3.51 -11.19
CA LYS A 31 -4.94 2.62 -10.31
C LYS A 31 -4.09 1.53 -9.67
N ARG A 32 -2.90 1.26 -10.21
CA ARG A 32 -1.93 0.27 -9.72
C ARG A 32 -0.51 0.80 -9.85
N LEU A 33 0.29 0.58 -8.80
CA LEU A 33 1.72 0.86 -8.79
C LEU A 33 2.46 -0.36 -9.36
N PHE A 34 3.41 -0.16 -10.28
CA PHE A 34 4.09 -1.24 -11.03
C PHE A 34 3.11 -2.21 -11.75
N GLY A 35 1.85 -1.81 -11.96
CA GLY A 35 0.80 -2.70 -12.46
C GLY A 35 0.38 -3.82 -11.49
N ILE A 36 0.95 -3.89 -10.31
CA ILE A 36 0.75 -4.96 -9.31
C ILE A 36 0.13 -4.44 -8.02
N VAL A 37 0.73 -3.43 -7.38
CA VAL A 37 0.27 -2.95 -6.06
C VAL A 37 -1.00 -2.11 -6.21
N PRO A 38 -2.11 -2.46 -5.53
CA PRO A 38 -3.35 -1.68 -5.57
C PRO A 38 -3.15 -0.24 -5.10
N ASN A 39 -3.77 0.71 -5.77
CA ASN A 39 -3.67 2.14 -5.46
C ASN A 39 -5.04 2.83 -5.41
N TYR A 40 -6.10 2.08 -5.06
CA TYR A 40 -7.46 2.62 -5.02
C TYR A 40 -7.68 3.58 -3.84
N ARG A 41 -6.84 3.50 -2.81
CA ARG A 41 -6.86 4.34 -1.60
C ARG A 41 -6.11 5.66 -1.74
N THR A 42 -5.40 5.92 -2.82
CA THR A 42 -4.60 7.16 -2.94
C THR A 42 -5.42 8.31 -3.47
N SER A 43 -5.31 9.46 -2.81
CA SER A 43 -5.85 10.73 -3.27
C SER A 43 -4.70 11.72 -3.49
N PRO A 44 -4.66 12.43 -4.63
CA PRO A 44 -3.55 13.33 -4.94
C PRO A 44 -3.53 14.57 -4.06
N THR A 45 -4.66 14.96 -3.46
CA THR A 45 -4.74 16.19 -2.68
C THR A 45 -5.92 16.19 -1.71
N LEU A 46 -5.79 16.97 -0.62
CA LEU A 46 -6.88 17.35 0.27
C LEU A 46 -7.75 18.49 -0.29
N GLN A 47 -7.31 19.15 -1.37
CA GLN A 47 -8.14 20.16 -2.05
C GLN A 47 -9.39 19.48 -2.62
N ASN A 48 -10.56 20.06 -2.39
CA ASN A 48 -11.85 19.46 -2.73
C ASN A 48 -12.15 18.14 -2.00
N PHE A 49 -11.75 18.04 -0.73
CA PHE A 49 -12.08 16.88 0.11
C PHE A 49 -13.60 16.63 0.09
N LYS A 50 -13.97 15.39 -0.25
CA LYS A 50 -15.34 14.89 -0.13
C LYS A 50 -15.30 13.64 0.75
N PRO A 51 -16.10 13.59 1.82
CA PRO A 51 -16.18 12.39 2.65
C PRO A 51 -16.68 11.21 1.83
N LEU A 52 -16.15 10.03 2.15
CA LEU A 52 -16.62 8.79 1.53
C LEU A 52 -17.87 8.27 2.26
N ALA A 53 -18.89 7.94 1.50
CA ALA A 53 -20.00 7.18 2.04
C ALA A 53 -19.55 5.76 2.45
N PRO A 54 -20.19 5.10 3.43
CA PRO A 54 -19.83 3.75 3.84
C PRO A 54 -19.71 2.77 2.67
N LYS A 55 -20.66 2.81 1.72
CA LYS A 55 -20.63 1.99 0.49
C LYS A 55 -19.33 2.17 -0.30
N GLN A 56 -18.79 3.38 -0.35
CA GLN A 56 -17.54 3.67 -1.07
C GLN A 56 -16.32 3.09 -0.34
N LYS A 57 -16.30 3.15 1.00
CA LYS A 57 -15.27 2.53 1.84
C LYS A 57 -15.24 1.00 1.63
N PHE A 58 -16.42 0.36 1.65
CA PHE A 58 -16.55 -1.07 1.35
C PHE A 58 -16.13 -1.41 -0.08
N MET A 59 -16.42 -0.54 -1.05
CA MET A 59 -16.01 -0.75 -2.44
C MET A 59 -14.48 -0.69 -2.60
N ILE A 60 -13.81 0.22 -1.89
CA ILE A 60 -12.33 0.29 -1.86
C ILE A 60 -11.77 -1.02 -1.31
N ALA A 61 -12.20 -1.43 -0.12
CA ALA A 61 -11.76 -2.68 0.50
C ALA A 61 -11.98 -3.91 -0.39
N THR A 62 -13.12 -3.95 -1.10
CA THR A 62 -13.39 -5.02 -2.07
C THR A 62 -12.43 -4.97 -3.25
N GLN A 63 -12.19 -3.79 -3.83
CA GLN A 63 -11.28 -3.63 -4.95
C GLN A 63 -9.84 -4.02 -4.57
N ASP A 64 -9.37 -3.57 -3.40
CA ASP A 64 -8.03 -3.91 -2.90
C ASP A 64 -7.90 -5.41 -2.56
N SER A 65 -8.93 -6.00 -1.95
CA SER A 65 -8.93 -7.42 -1.59
C SER A 65 -8.90 -8.36 -2.80
N PHE A 66 -9.64 -8.04 -3.85
CA PHE A 66 -9.76 -8.88 -5.05
C PHE A 66 -8.91 -8.40 -6.23
N ASP A 67 -7.98 -7.48 -5.98
CA ASP A 67 -6.99 -7.09 -6.99
C ASP A 67 -5.97 -8.21 -7.22
N ARG A 68 -5.58 -8.39 -8.48
CA ARG A 68 -4.53 -9.36 -8.84
C ARG A 68 -3.21 -9.13 -8.11
N GLY A 69 -2.91 -7.88 -7.76
CA GLY A 69 -1.72 -7.53 -7.00
C GLY A 69 -1.76 -8.11 -5.59
N THR A 70 -2.91 -8.06 -4.92
CA THR A 70 -3.10 -8.68 -3.61
C THR A 70 -2.93 -10.21 -3.69
N ILE A 71 -3.44 -10.84 -4.75
CA ILE A 71 -3.24 -12.28 -5.00
C ILE A 71 -1.75 -12.60 -5.19
N ILE A 72 -1.03 -11.80 -5.98
CA ILE A 72 0.42 -11.98 -6.20
C ILE A 72 1.19 -11.78 -4.90
N LEU A 73 0.86 -10.77 -4.11
CA LEU A 73 1.49 -10.54 -2.80
C LEU A 73 1.24 -11.72 -1.86
N ALA A 74 0.02 -12.22 -1.78
CA ALA A 74 -0.31 -13.40 -0.99
C ALA A 74 0.50 -14.63 -1.44
N ALA A 75 0.69 -14.82 -2.75
CA ALA A 75 1.51 -15.90 -3.28
C ALA A 75 2.99 -15.75 -2.88
N LEU A 76 3.53 -14.53 -2.87
CA LEU A 76 4.90 -14.25 -2.43
C LEU A 76 5.08 -14.50 -0.94
N PHE A 77 4.13 -14.05 -0.09
CA PHE A 77 4.16 -14.33 1.34
C PHE A 77 4.00 -15.82 1.63
N ALA A 78 3.16 -16.53 0.88
CA ALA A 78 3.02 -17.98 0.97
C ALA A 78 4.35 -18.70 0.64
N GLY A 79 5.01 -18.30 -0.44
CA GLY A 79 6.32 -18.82 -0.83
C GLY A 79 7.38 -18.59 0.26
N GLN A 80 7.43 -17.37 0.81
CA GLN A 80 8.32 -17.08 1.93
C GLN A 80 8.00 -17.95 3.16
N GLY A 81 6.72 -18.06 3.54
CA GLY A 81 6.28 -18.85 4.68
C GLY A 81 6.67 -20.32 4.55
N GLN A 82 6.49 -20.90 3.36
CA GLN A 82 6.90 -22.27 3.09
C GLN A 82 8.42 -22.44 3.10
N LEU A 83 9.17 -21.54 2.49
CA LEU A 83 10.64 -21.60 2.46
C LEU A 83 11.25 -21.49 3.86
N THR A 84 10.65 -20.71 4.74
CA THR A 84 11.12 -20.55 6.13
C THR A 84 10.50 -21.54 7.10
N ASN A 85 9.59 -22.42 6.61
CA ASN A 85 8.81 -23.33 7.45
C ASN A 85 8.11 -22.61 8.62
N ALA A 86 7.52 -21.45 8.33
CA ALA A 86 6.96 -20.55 9.34
C ALA A 86 5.79 -21.16 10.14
N ASN A 87 5.09 -22.13 9.55
CA ASN A 87 4.03 -22.92 10.18
C ASN A 87 4.25 -24.41 9.83
N PRO A 88 5.03 -25.15 10.64
CA PRO A 88 5.36 -26.55 10.35
C PRO A 88 4.15 -27.46 10.16
N SER A 89 3.05 -27.21 10.86
CA SER A 89 1.79 -27.95 10.73
C SER A 89 1.11 -27.82 9.35
N PHE A 90 1.49 -26.83 8.55
CA PHE A 90 0.98 -26.72 7.18
C PHE A 90 1.64 -27.72 6.24
N GLY A 91 2.86 -28.21 6.61
CA GLY A 91 3.65 -29.11 5.79
C GLY A 91 4.30 -28.42 4.61
N GLN A 92 4.92 -29.22 3.75
CA GLN A 92 5.68 -28.77 2.58
C GLN A 92 5.01 -29.22 1.26
N GLY A 93 5.56 -28.78 0.14
CA GLY A 93 5.06 -29.11 -1.20
C GLY A 93 3.77 -28.35 -1.56
N VAL A 94 3.06 -28.84 -2.56
CA VAL A 94 1.88 -28.16 -3.12
C VAL A 94 0.77 -27.97 -2.09
N ALA A 95 0.50 -29.00 -1.28
CA ALA A 95 -0.54 -28.94 -0.24
C ALA A 95 -0.17 -27.94 0.88
N GLY A 96 1.09 -27.92 1.30
CA GLY A 96 1.60 -26.94 2.24
C GLY A 96 1.50 -25.51 1.68
N TYR A 97 1.99 -25.32 0.45
CA TYR A 97 1.88 -24.01 -0.22
C TYR A 97 0.44 -23.50 -0.32
N ALA A 98 -0.52 -24.36 -0.65
CA ALA A 98 -1.93 -23.98 -0.72
C ALA A 98 -2.48 -23.48 0.64
N ARG A 99 -2.03 -24.08 1.76
CA ARG A 99 -2.39 -23.61 3.10
C ARG A 99 -1.76 -22.25 3.42
N TYR A 100 -0.46 -22.09 3.15
CA TYR A 100 0.22 -20.78 3.29
C TYR A 100 -0.44 -19.71 2.42
N PHE A 101 -0.81 -20.04 1.18
CA PHE A 101 -1.46 -19.09 0.29
C PHE A 101 -2.85 -18.69 0.79
N GLY A 102 -3.69 -19.69 1.16
CA GLY A 102 -5.03 -19.44 1.67
C GLY A 102 -5.04 -18.57 2.93
N THR A 103 -4.11 -18.83 3.86
CA THR A 103 -3.99 -18.03 5.08
C THR A 103 -3.44 -16.64 4.81
N ALA A 104 -2.39 -16.49 3.99
CA ALA A 104 -1.84 -15.19 3.63
C ALA A 104 -2.86 -14.33 2.85
N TYR A 105 -3.61 -14.92 1.93
CA TYR A 105 -4.68 -14.21 1.21
C TYR A 105 -5.83 -13.84 2.15
N GLY A 106 -6.20 -14.73 3.08
CA GLY A 106 -7.17 -14.43 4.13
C GLY A 106 -6.76 -13.26 4.99
N ASP A 107 -5.48 -13.17 5.39
CA ASP A 107 -4.94 -12.04 6.15
C ASP A 107 -5.11 -10.72 5.39
N PHE A 108 -4.79 -10.67 4.09
CA PHE A 108 -4.98 -9.48 3.26
C PHE A 108 -6.45 -9.08 3.16
N VAL A 109 -7.34 -10.04 2.87
CA VAL A 109 -8.78 -9.75 2.73
C VAL A 109 -9.34 -9.23 4.05
N ILE A 110 -9.09 -9.91 5.16
CA ILE A 110 -9.58 -9.50 6.48
C ILE A 110 -8.98 -8.13 6.85
N GLY A 111 -7.67 -7.94 6.66
CA GLY A 111 -6.99 -6.69 6.92
C GLY A 111 -7.63 -5.53 6.16
N ASN A 112 -7.78 -5.65 4.85
CA ASN A 112 -8.39 -4.61 4.00
C ASN A 112 -9.81 -4.26 4.47
N TYR A 113 -10.67 -5.26 4.72
CA TYR A 113 -12.02 -4.96 5.20
C TYR A 113 -12.03 -4.28 6.56
N MET A 114 -11.13 -4.67 7.48
CA MET A 114 -11.04 -4.05 8.80
C MET A 114 -10.52 -2.61 8.72
N THR A 115 -9.40 -2.37 8.00
CA THR A 115 -8.73 -1.07 7.97
C THR A 115 -9.32 -0.07 6.96
N GLU A 116 -10.05 -0.54 5.94
CA GLU A 116 -10.56 0.33 4.86
C GLU A 116 -12.07 0.51 4.89
N ALA A 117 -12.82 -0.43 5.46
CA ALA A 117 -14.28 -0.40 5.45
C ALA A 117 -14.89 -0.34 6.85
N ILE A 118 -14.70 -1.38 7.66
CA ILE A 118 -15.43 -1.56 8.92
C ILE A 118 -15.05 -0.48 9.93
N TYR A 119 -13.78 -0.42 10.34
CA TYR A 119 -13.35 0.57 11.32
C TYR A 119 -13.44 2.01 10.81
N PRO A 120 -13.08 2.34 9.56
CA PRO A 120 -13.29 3.69 9.04
C PRO A 120 -14.75 4.12 9.00
N THR A 121 -15.67 3.18 8.78
CA THR A 121 -17.11 3.48 8.83
C THR A 121 -17.59 3.72 10.27
N LEU A 122 -17.19 2.87 11.21
CA LEU A 122 -17.58 2.97 12.61
C LEU A 122 -16.99 4.20 13.31
N LEU A 123 -15.75 4.56 12.96
CA LEU A 123 -15.00 5.64 13.60
C LEU A 123 -15.05 6.96 12.81
N HIS A 124 -15.81 7.01 11.72
CA HIS A 124 -15.91 8.18 10.83
C HIS A 124 -14.54 8.67 10.36
N GLN A 125 -13.66 7.72 9.99
CA GLN A 125 -12.32 7.97 9.48
C GLN A 125 -12.26 7.75 7.97
N ASP A 126 -11.42 8.52 7.28
CA ASP A 126 -11.17 8.34 5.85
C ASP A 126 -10.04 7.33 5.64
N PRO A 127 -10.26 6.21 4.94
CA PRO A 127 -9.23 5.21 4.72
C PRO A 127 -8.22 5.61 3.63
N ARG A 128 -8.41 6.74 2.94
CA ARG A 128 -7.54 7.15 1.84
C ARG A 128 -6.20 7.68 2.36
N TYR A 129 -5.16 7.37 1.59
CA TYR A 129 -3.86 8.00 1.72
C TYR A 129 -3.84 9.30 0.91
N PHE A 130 -3.59 10.42 1.57
CA PHE A 130 -3.45 11.72 0.92
C PHE A 130 -1.97 12.02 0.70
N ARG A 131 -1.55 12.01 -0.57
CA ARG A 131 -0.16 12.22 -0.92
C ARG A 131 0.26 13.67 -0.63
N ARG A 132 1.42 13.84 0.01
CA ARG A 132 2.00 15.15 0.24
C ARG A 132 2.56 15.77 -1.05
N GLY A 133 3.27 14.99 -1.84
CA GLY A 133 3.76 15.34 -3.18
C GLY A 133 4.81 16.46 -3.25
N ALA A 134 5.01 17.21 -2.16
CA ALA A 134 5.90 18.36 -2.12
C ALA A 134 6.83 18.35 -0.89
N GLY A 135 8.01 18.96 -1.02
CA GLY A 135 9.04 19.03 0.04
C GLY A 135 10.20 18.07 -0.20
N GLY A 136 11.19 18.12 0.69
CA GLY A 136 12.38 17.27 0.62
C GLY A 136 12.05 15.79 0.86
N GLY A 137 12.80 14.86 0.24
CA GLY A 137 12.57 13.43 0.29
C GLY A 137 12.43 12.87 1.71
N TRP A 138 13.28 13.26 2.65
CA TRP A 138 13.21 12.85 4.04
C TRP A 138 11.92 13.31 4.75
N SER A 139 11.46 14.54 4.47
CA SER A 139 10.21 15.07 5.02
C SER A 139 8.99 14.30 4.49
N ARG A 140 9.00 13.92 3.21
CA ARG A 140 7.96 13.12 2.59
C ARG A 140 7.98 11.69 3.12
N LEU A 141 9.17 11.10 3.30
CA LEU A 141 9.32 9.78 3.90
C LEU A 141 8.72 9.74 5.31
N GLY A 142 9.12 10.69 6.17
CA GLY A 142 8.56 10.80 7.53
C GLY A 142 7.05 11.00 7.52
N TYR A 143 6.52 11.78 6.57
CA TYR A 143 5.08 11.94 6.39
C TYR A 143 4.40 10.61 6.02
N ALA A 144 4.91 9.91 5.01
CA ALA A 144 4.33 8.64 4.55
C ALA A 144 4.32 7.57 5.65
N MET A 145 5.42 7.47 6.42
CA MET A 145 5.49 6.57 7.58
C MET A 145 4.52 7.00 8.69
N GLY A 146 4.38 8.29 8.93
CA GLY A 146 3.49 8.84 9.96
C GLY A 146 2.01 8.59 9.70
N GLN A 147 1.61 8.37 8.44
CA GLN A 147 0.21 8.13 8.09
C GLN A 147 -0.34 6.78 8.60
N ILE A 148 0.49 5.88 9.09
CA ILE A 148 0.05 4.71 9.86
C ILE A 148 -0.63 5.14 11.17
N PHE A 149 -0.12 6.21 11.79
CA PHE A 149 -0.63 6.73 13.06
C PHE A 149 -1.53 7.96 12.91
N TRP A 150 -1.58 8.56 11.72
CA TRP A 150 -2.32 9.79 11.49
C TRP A 150 -3.16 9.71 10.22
N THR A 151 -4.43 10.02 10.32
CA THR A 151 -5.37 10.02 9.21
C THR A 151 -6.32 11.22 9.29
N HIS A 152 -7.30 11.28 8.41
CA HIS A 152 -8.33 12.31 8.39
C HIS A 152 -9.68 11.73 8.80
N ALA A 153 -10.45 12.53 9.55
CA ALA A 153 -11.87 12.26 9.76
C ALA A 153 -12.66 12.49 8.45
N ASP A 154 -13.87 11.97 8.39
CA ASP A 154 -14.83 12.30 7.30
C ASP A 154 -15.15 13.81 7.24
N THR A 155 -14.77 14.58 8.27
CA THR A 155 -14.82 16.05 8.31
C THR A 155 -13.56 16.74 7.80
N SER A 156 -12.62 16.03 7.22
CA SER A 156 -11.28 16.47 6.79
C SER A 156 -10.29 16.84 7.91
N ARG A 157 -10.68 16.77 9.18
CA ARG A 157 -9.79 17.04 10.32
C ARG A 157 -8.78 15.92 10.49
N GLY A 158 -7.50 16.27 10.73
CA GLY A 158 -6.48 15.29 11.10
C GLY A 158 -6.76 14.69 12.46
N GLN A 159 -6.56 13.38 12.61
CA GLN A 159 -6.74 12.64 13.86
C GLN A 159 -5.87 11.40 13.91
N PHE A 160 -5.73 10.80 15.10
CA PHE A 160 -5.05 9.51 15.23
C PHE A 160 -5.78 8.42 14.45
N ASN A 161 -5.01 7.55 13.77
CA ASN A 161 -5.54 6.50 12.89
C ASN A 161 -5.96 5.26 13.70
N PHE A 162 -7.07 5.39 14.41
CA PHE A 162 -7.63 4.27 15.18
C PHE A 162 -8.05 3.12 14.27
N SER A 163 -8.52 3.42 13.05
CA SER A 163 -8.94 2.40 12.09
C SER A 163 -7.80 1.48 11.69
N GLU A 164 -6.62 2.02 11.48
CA GLU A 164 -5.43 1.26 11.11
C GLU A 164 -5.00 0.33 12.25
N ILE A 165 -4.86 0.89 13.45
CA ILE A 165 -4.36 0.13 14.60
C ILE A 165 -5.39 -0.92 15.05
N ALA A 166 -6.64 -0.52 15.27
CA ALA A 166 -7.70 -1.43 15.69
C ALA A 166 -8.05 -2.46 14.62
N GLY A 167 -8.07 -2.02 13.35
CA GLY A 167 -8.34 -2.89 12.21
C GLY A 167 -7.31 -4.00 12.07
N ASN A 168 -6.03 -3.64 12.03
CA ASN A 168 -4.94 -4.61 11.97
C ASN A 168 -4.88 -5.50 13.21
N SER A 169 -5.12 -4.95 14.41
CA SER A 169 -5.16 -5.76 15.64
C SER A 169 -6.30 -6.79 15.60
N THR A 170 -7.47 -6.40 15.10
CA THR A 170 -8.61 -7.31 14.95
C THR A 170 -8.32 -8.37 13.88
N ALA A 171 -7.74 -8.00 12.75
CA ALA A 171 -7.35 -8.93 11.69
C ALA A 171 -6.35 -9.98 12.24
N VAL A 172 -5.35 -9.55 13.00
CA VAL A 172 -4.38 -10.45 13.67
C VAL A 172 -5.07 -11.36 14.68
N ALA A 173 -6.00 -10.86 15.49
CA ALA A 173 -6.75 -11.67 16.43
C ALA A 173 -7.55 -12.77 15.71
N ILE A 174 -8.22 -12.43 14.60
CA ILE A 174 -8.94 -13.40 13.76
C ILE A 174 -7.97 -14.40 13.15
N SER A 175 -6.82 -13.94 12.64
CA SER A 175 -5.82 -14.81 12.00
C SER A 175 -5.25 -15.86 12.97
N THR A 176 -5.18 -15.56 14.26
CA THR A 176 -4.73 -16.51 15.29
C THR A 176 -5.57 -17.81 15.30
N ALA A 177 -6.82 -17.76 14.82
CA ALA A 177 -7.69 -18.93 14.78
C ALA A 177 -7.24 -19.96 13.72
N TYR A 178 -6.62 -19.52 12.62
CA TYR A 178 -6.23 -20.42 11.51
C TYR A 178 -4.71 -20.60 11.34
N TYR A 179 -3.87 -20.00 12.21
CA TYR A 179 -2.45 -20.30 12.30
C TYR A 179 -2.18 -21.23 13.49
N PRO A 180 -1.98 -22.54 13.26
CA PRO A 180 -1.91 -23.52 14.35
C PRO A 180 -0.65 -23.41 15.21
N ASP A 181 0.47 -23.01 14.60
CA ASP A 181 1.79 -23.04 15.24
C ASP A 181 2.17 -21.70 15.91
N ASN A 182 1.43 -20.62 15.64
CA ASN A 182 1.79 -19.26 16.03
C ASN A 182 0.62 -18.59 16.76
N ARG A 183 0.33 -18.99 18.00
CA ARG A 183 -0.84 -18.55 18.76
C ARG A 183 -0.53 -17.77 20.03
N THR A 184 0.74 -17.49 20.29
CA THR A 184 1.13 -16.71 21.46
C THR A 184 0.88 -15.22 21.24
N ALA A 185 0.81 -14.45 22.34
CA ALA A 185 0.74 -12.99 22.26
C ALA A 185 1.95 -12.39 21.56
N GLY A 186 3.14 -13.01 21.68
CA GLY A 186 4.34 -12.63 20.96
C GLY A 186 4.19 -12.80 19.44
N ASP A 187 3.62 -13.93 18.99
CA ASP A 187 3.37 -14.18 17.57
C ASP A 187 2.36 -13.18 17.02
N ALA A 188 1.30 -12.88 17.78
CA ALA A 188 0.29 -11.88 17.40
C ALA A 188 0.93 -10.49 17.28
N ALA A 189 1.77 -10.08 18.22
CA ALA A 189 2.48 -8.81 18.18
C ALA A 189 3.46 -8.74 16.99
N ALA A 190 4.18 -9.82 16.70
CA ALA A 190 5.06 -9.89 15.54
C ALA A 190 4.29 -9.77 14.22
N ARG A 191 3.15 -10.45 14.08
CA ARG A 191 2.27 -10.32 12.91
C ARG A 191 1.71 -8.92 12.75
N LEU A 192 1.24 -8.31 13.84
CA LEU A 192 0.78 -6.91 13.82
C LEU A 192 1.90 -5.98 13.33
N GLY A 193 3.12 -6.16 13.84
CA GLY A 193 4.28 -5.40 13.38
C GLY A 193 4.57 -5.58 11.90
N VAL A 194 4.43 -6.81 11.37
CA VAL A 194 4.59 -7.08 9.93
C VAL A 194 3.50 -6.40 9.12
N GLN A 195 2.23 -6.48 9.52
CA GLN A 195 1.12 -5.83 8.80
C GLN A 195 1.31 -4.31 8.76
N LEU A 196 1.53 -3.67 9.90
CA LEU A 196 1.80 -2.22 9.94
C LEU A 196 3.05 -1.84 9.11
N GLY A 197 4.06 -2.70 9.09
CA GLY A 197 5.24 -2.51 8.24
C GLY A 197 4.94 -2.59 6.75
N VAL A 198 4.07 -3.51 6.32
CA VAL A 198 3.60 -3.63 4.92
C VAL A 198 2.79 -2.40 4.52
N ASP A 199 1.86 -1.96 5.37
CA ASP A 199 1.04 -0.77 5.13
C ASP A 199 1.90 0.51 5.08
N MET A 200 2.90 0.61 5.95
CA MET A 200 3.89 1.70 5.92
C MET A 200 4.69 1.69 4.62
N ALA A 201 5.16 0.53 4.17
CA ALA A 201 5.87 0.39 2.91
C ALA A 201 4.98 0.74 1.71
N ALA A 202 3.71 0.36 1.74
CA ALA A 202 2.72 0.74 0.72
C ALA A 202 2.51 2.27 0.70
N ASN A 203 2.42 2.93 1.85
CA ASN A 203 2.29 4.40 1.93
C ASN A 203 3.54 5.10 1.37
N ILE A 204 4.74 4.61 1.68
CA ILE A 204 5.99 5.13 1.10
C ILE A 204 5.97 4.98 -0.42
N LEU A 205 5.59 3.81 -0.92
CA LEU A 205 5.49 3.57 -2.36
C LEU A 205 4.48 4.53 -3.01
N LYS A 206 3.31 4.72 -2.42
CA LYS A 206 2.28 5.66 -2.91
C LYS A 206 2.80 7.10 -2.93
N GLU A 207 3.55 7.52 -1.92
CA GLU A 207 4.14 8.87 -1.84
C GLU A 207 5.13 9.14 -2.98
N PHE A 208 6.00 8.18 -3.31
CA PHE A 208 7.08 8.34 -4.28
C PHE A 208 6.75 7.77 -5.67
N TRP A 209 5.56 7.22 -5.86
CA TRP A 209 5.18 6.55 -7.10
C TRP A 209 5.38 7.41 -8.36
N PRO A 210 4.95 8.68 -8.42
CA PRO A 210 5.06 9.46 -9.65
C PRO A 210 6.50 9.65 -10.12
N GLU A 211 7.43 9.77 -9.17
CA GLU A 211 8.85 9.89 -9.48
C GLU A 211 9.44 8.57 -9.98
N ILE A 212 8.98 7.46 -9.40
CA ILE A 212 9.40 6.11 -9.81
C ILE A 212 8.85 5.81 -11.21
N ASP A 213 7.57 6.07 -11.43
CA ASP A 213 6.89 5.84 -12.72
C ASP A 213 7.53 6.66 -13.84
N GLY A 214 7.78 7.95 -13.58
CA GLY A 214 8.43 8.85 -14.53
C GLY A 214 9.81 8.38 -14.96
N LYS A 215 10.58 7.78 -14.05
CA LYS A 215 11.94 7.29 -14.37
C LYS A 215 11.96 5.94 -15.06
N LEU A 216 11.09 5.01 -14.63
CA LEU A 216 11.11 3.64 -15.14
C LEU A 216 10.39 3.47 -16.47
N PHE A 217 9.31 4.23 -16.68
CA PHE A 217 8.43 3.99 -17.84
C PHE A 217 8.40 5.11 -18.87
N HIS A 218 9.01 6.28 -18.59
CA HIS A 218 9.00 7.43 -19.52
C HIS A 218 10.35 7.78 -20.11
N VAL A 219 11.38 6.94 -19.96
CA VAL A 219 12.72 7.13 -20.54
C VAL A 219 12.71 7.12 -22.07
N HIS A 220 11.61 6.77 -22.75
CA HIS A 220 11.55 6.57 -24.21
C HIS A 220 10.54 7.46 -24.93
N LYS A 221 10.32 8.70 -24.51
CA LYS A 221 9.75 9.69 -25.43
C LYS A 221 10.88 10.53 -26.02
N HIS A 222 11.43 10.07 -27.15
CA HIS A 222 12.22 10.92 -28.03
C HIS A 222 11.45 12.22 -28.32
N PRO A 223 12.13 13.39 -28.28
CA PRO A 223 11.56 14.60 -28.85
C PRO A 223 11.41 14.33 -30.35
N GLN A 224 10.22 14.34 -30.86
CA GLN A 224 10.05 14.45 -32.32
C GLN A 224 10.64 15.80 -32.71
N SER A 225 11.78 15.74 -33.39
CA SER A 225 12.38 16.85 -34.10
C SER A 225 11.37 17.35 -35.14
N GLY A 226 10.75 18.48 -34.81
CA GLY A 226 9.97 19.25 -35.75
C GLY A 226 10.91 19.81 -36.83
N ALA A 227 11.06 19.06 -37.90
CA ALA A 227 11.65 19.56 -39.14
C ALA A 227 10.52 20.15 -39.99
N ASP A 228 10.04 21.31 -39.62
CA ASP A 228 9.33 22.18 -40.56
C ASP A 228 10.39 22.92 -41.37
N ARG A 229 10.70 22.35 -42.51
CA ARG A 229 11.34 23.09 -43.62
C ARG A 229 10.27 23.96 -44.27
N HIS A 230 10.29 25.22 -43.97
CA HIS A 230 9.74 26.22 -44.86
C HIS A 230 10.53 26.15 -46.18
N SER A 231 9.86 25.77 -47.23
CA SER A 231 10.28 26.01 -48.63
C SER A 231 9.20 26.94 -49.19
N ASP A 232 9.55 28.22 -49.27
CA ASP A 232 8.90 29.14 -50.17
C ASP A 232 9.70 29.22 -51.44
N PRO A 233 9.03 29.32 -52.61
CA PRO A 233 9.56 30.02 -53.77
C PRO A 233 9.15 31.49 -53.78
#